data_c64390b6c110c2e099d2d5f1a6d758c6
#
_entry.id   c64390b6c110c2e099d2d5f1a6d758c6
#
_cell.length_a   1.000
_cell.length_b   1.000
_cell.length_c   1.000
_cell.angle_alpha   90.00
_cell.angle_beta   90.00
_cell.angle_gamma   90.00
#
_symmetry.space_group_name_H-M   'P 1'
#
loop_
_entity.id
_entity.type
_entity.pdbx_description
1 polymer ?
#
loop_
_entity_poly.entity_id
_entity_poly.type
_entity_poly.pdbx_seq_one_letter_code
_entity_poly.pdbx_strand_id
1 'polypeptide(L)'
;QFGHSGVEGMGGGGPNFNDVNINDIFGDIFGDVFGTRSQSRRQRRGSDLQYNLDLSLKEAVLGIQKKIKIPSYRECHDCNGSGAAKGSSPVTCSNCNGSGQVRMQQGFFSVQQTCSVCSGTGQVIKDKCRTCSGVGAIKENKTLSVNIPAGVDNGDKVRLSGEGEWQKGGQSGDLYVAIRVNE
;
A
#
# COMPACT_ATOMS: atom_id res chain seq x y z
N GLN A 1 -51.62 -2.89 35.51
CA GLN A 1 -51.65 -1.62 36.26
C GLN A 1 -50.24 -1.29 36.72
N PHE A 2 -49.50 -0.62 35.87
CA PHE A 2 -48.35 0.15 36.32
C PHE A 2 -48.43 1.51 35.64
N GLY A 3 -48.66 2.54 36.47
CA GLY A 3 -49.00 3.88 36.13
C GLY A 3 -47.85 4.68 35.52
N HIS A 4 -48.22 5.56 34.62
CA HIS A 4 -47.43 6.69 34.16
C HIS A 4 -47.19 7.68 35.33
N SER A 5 -46.02 7.62 35.92
CA SER A 5 -45.52 8.72 36.77
C SER A 5 -44.00 8.54 36.97
N GLY A 6 -43.25 9.36 36.25
CA GLY A 6 -41.79 9.36 36.41
C GLY A 6 -41.03 10.20 35.40
N VAL A 7 -41.67 11.15 34.73
CA VAL A 7 -40.96 12.10 33.84
C VAL A 7 -41.41 13.54 34.12
N GLU A 8 -41.37 13.90 35.38
CA GLU A 8 -41.47 15.34 35.76
C GLU A 8 -40.38 15.59 36.80
N GLY A 9 -39.34 16.27 36.38
CA GLY A 9 -38.35 16.81 37.31
C GLY A 9 -36.92 16.69 36.90
N MET A 10 -36.53 17.26 35.78
CA MET A 10 -35.15 17.69 35.59
C MET A 10 -35.10 18.96 34.76
N GLY A 11 -35.58 20.02 35.38
CA GLY A 11 -35.28 21.37 34.98
C GLY A 11 -33.95 21.78 35.54
N GLY A 12 -33.05 22.31 34.72
CA GLY A 12 -31.88 23.03 35.18
C GLY A 12 -30.57 22.66 34.52
N GLY A 13 -30.14 23.47 33.57
CA GLY A 13 -28.73 23.49 33.11
C GLY A 13 -28.50 22.94 31.71
N GLY A 14 -29.22 23.49 30.71
CA GLY A 14 -28.82 23.29 29.34
C GLY A 14 -27.55 24.09 29.03
N PRO A 15 -26.49 23.48 28.49
CA PRO A 15 -25.43 24.27 27.89
C PRO A 15 -26.02 25.05 26.71
N ASN A 16 -25.65 26.30 26.65
CA ASN A 16 -26.07 27.29 25.66
C ASN A 16 -25.60 26.86 24.26
N PHE A 17 -26.49 26.21 23.48
CA PHE A 17 -26.19 25.74 22.10
C PHE A 17 -26.26 26.87 21.05
N ASN A 18 -26.14 28.13 21.47
CA ASN A 18 -26.28 29.25 20.53
C ASN A 18 -24.99 29.59 19.76
N ASP A 19 -23.88 28.90 19.99
CA ASP A 19 -22.60 29.21 19.32
C ASP A 19 -21.92 27.98 18.66
N VAL A 20 -22.60 26.85 18.63
CA VAL A 20 -22.12 25.68 17.91
C VAL A 20 -22.77 25.67 16.54
N ASN A 21 -22.00 26.04 15.52
CA ASN A 21 -22.43 25.94 14.12
C ASN A 21 -22.87 24.50 13.83
N ILE A 22 -24.18 24.30 13.75
CA ILE A 22 -24.81 23.01 13.39
C ILE A 22 -24.22 22.48 12.07
N ASN A 23 -23.76 23.38 11.17
CA ASN A 23 -23.08 23.00 9.93
C ASN A 23 -21.72 22.32 10.16
N ASP A 24 -20.98 22.66 11.23
CA ASP A 24 -19.68 22.03 11.50
C ASP A 24 -19.86 20.61 12.06
N ILE A 25 -20.87 20.41 12.93
CA ILE A 25 -21.15 19.06 13.47
C ILE A 25 -21.79 18.16 12.41
N PHE A 26 -22.64 18.71 11.52
CA PHE A 26 -23.19 17.96 10.40
C PHE A 26 -22.12 17.70 9.32
N GLY A 27 -21.16 18.60 9.11
CA GLY A 27 -20.05 18.42 8.19
C GLY A 27 -19.16 17.23 8.58
N ASP A 28 -18.80 17.12 9.84
CA ASP A 28 -17.90 16.07 10.32
C ASP A 28 -18.56 14.68 10.39
N ILE A 29 -19.82 14.60 10.81
CA ILE A 29 -20.51 13.31 10.95
C ILE A 29 -21.11 12.82 9.61
N PHE A 30 -21.70 13.73 8.82
CA PHE A 30 -22.27 13.37 7.52
C PHE A 30 -21.24 13.37 6.38
N GLY A 31 -20.15 14.14 6.49
CA GLY A 31 -19.04 14.11 5.55
C GLY A 31 -18.34 12.75 5.53
N ASP A 32 -18.25 12.08 6.65
CA ASP A 32 -17.62 10.75 6.75
C ASP A 32 -18.54 9.60 6.33
N VAL A 33 -19.86 9.75 6.41
CA VAL A 33 -20.85 8.69 6.11
C VAL A 33 -21.44 8.83 4.70
N PHE A 34 -21.64 10.05 4.20
CA PHE A 34 -22.22 10.33 2.88
C PHE A 34 -21.30 11.11 1.93
N GLY A 35 -20.16 11.63 2.43
CA GLY A 35 -19.17 12.23 1.56
C GLY A 35 -18.66 11.15 0.61
N THR A 36 -18.91 11.34 -0.68
CA THR A 36 -18.17 10.69 -1.75
C THR A 36 -16.70 10.77 -1.35
N ARG A 37 -16.19 9.67 -0.75
CA ARG A 37 -14.75 9.49 -0.64
C ARG A 37 -14.22 9.64 -2.05
N SER A 38 -13.82 10.84 -2.39
CA SER A 38 -12.81 11.06 -3.39
C SER A 38 -11.71 10.09 -2.96
N GLN A 39 -11.70 8.91 -3.57
CA GLN A 39 -10.57 8.00 -3.48
C GLN A 39 -9.44 8.79 -4.10
N SER A 40 -8.78 9.62 -3.28
CA SER A 40 -7.43 10.01 -3.57
C SER A 40 -6.75 8.68 -3.85
N ARG A 41 -6.39 8.42 -5.09
CA ARG A 41 -5.60 7.27 -5.51
C ARG A 41 -4.37 7.34 -4.61
N ARG A 42 -4.45 6.65 -3.45
CA ARG A 42 -3.28 6.45 -2.60
C ARG A 42 -2.26 5.88 -3.53
N GLN A 43 -1.27 6.66 -3.83
CA GLN A 43 -0.16 6.30 -4.69
C GLN A 43 0.35 4.97 -4.13
N ARG A 44 0.09 3.89 -4.87
CA ARG A 44 0.47 2.55 -4.43
C ARG A 44 1.99 2.56 -4.32
N ARG A 45 2.49 2.33 -3.11
CA ARG A 45 3.92 2.22 -2.84
C ARG A 45 4.27 0.75 -2.69
N GLY A 46 5.41 0.37 -3.22
CA GLY A 46 5.98 -0.97 -3.02
C GLY A 46 6.33 -1.19 -1.56
N SER A 47 6.46 -2.45 -1.18
CA SER A 47 6.85 -2.86 0.17
C SER A 47 8.30 -2.45 0.45
N ASP A 48 8.54 -2.06 1.70
CA ASP A 48 9.91 -1.83 2.16
C ASP A 48 10.61 -3.18 2.37
N LEU A 49 11.91 -3.22 2.08
CA LEU A 49 12.76 -4.39 2.25
C LEU A 49 13.71 -4.19 3.42
N GLN A 50 14.08 -5.27 4.08
CA GLN A 50 15.12 -5.27 5.10
C GLN A 50 16.24 -6.25 4.70
N TYR A 51 17.48 -5.79 4.83
CA TYR A 51 18.69 -6.58 4.62
C TYR A 51 19.57 -6.51 5.85
N ASN A 52 20.00 -7.65 6.38
CA ASN A 52 20.92 -7.69 7.51
C ASN A 52 22.36 -7.74 6.97
N LEU A 53 23.18 -6.81 7.42
CA LEU A 53 24.58 -6.66 7.01
C LEU A 53 25.48 -6.89 8.20
N ASP A 54 26.31 -7.93 8.11
CA ASP A 54 27.29 -8.22 9.14
C ASP A 54 28.56 -7.41 8.90
N LEU A 55 29.02 -6.73 9.93
CA LEU A 55 30.24 -5.95 9.99
C LEU A 55 31.15 -6.44 11.11
N SER A 56 32.45 -6.39 10.89
CA SER A 56 33.40 -6.51 11.98
C SER A 56 33.44 -5.21 12.80
N LEU A 57 33.84 -5.29 14.06
CA LEU A 57 33.98 -4.11 14.93
C LEU A 57 34.86 -3.01 14.30
N LYS A 58 35.93 -3.39 13.63
CA LYS A 58 36.82 -2.46 12.92
C LYS A 58 36.06 -1.69 11.81
N GLU A 59 35.25 -2.39 11.01
CA GLU A 59 34.48 -1.77 9.94
C GLU A 59 33.40 -0.82 10.50
N ALA A 60 32.79 -1.20 11.62
CA ALA A 60 31.80 -0.37 12.29
C ALA A 60 32.39 0.94 12.86
N VAL A 61 33.60 0.87 13.44
CA VAL A 61 34.29 2.03 14.01
C VAL A 61 34.81 2.98 12.94
N LEU A 62 35.38 2.45 11.87
CA LEU A 62 36.03 3.26 10.82
C LEU A 62 35.03 3.70 9.72
N GLY A 63 33.89 3.04 9.63
CA GLY A 63 32.99 3.18 8.49
C GLY A 63 33.49 2.45 7.26
N ILE A 64 32.60 2.06 6.39
CA ILE A 64 32.93 1.32 5.16
C ILE A 64 31.88 1.51 4.07
N GLN A 65 32.32 1.43 2.83
CA GLN A 65 31.44 1.28 1.68
C GLN A 65 31.37 -0.19 1.27
N LYS A 66 30.21 -0.81 1.41
CA LYS A 66 29.99 -2.23 1.09
C LYS A 66 29.01 -2.39 -0.07
N LYS A 67 29.30 -3.33 -0.97
CA LYS A 67 28.39 -3.71 -2.05
C LYS A 67 27.54 -4.88 -1.59
N ILE A 68 26.23 -4.71 -1.60
CA ILE A 68 25.24 -5.75 -1.28
C ILE A 68 24.48 -6.16 -2.52
N LYS A 69 24.09 -7.42 -2.61
CA LYS A 69 23.22 -7.94 -3.68
C LYS A 69 21.88 -8.29 -3.07
N ILE A 70 20.83 -7.68 -3.55
CA ILE A 70 19.47 -7.95 -3.09
C ILE A 70 18.60 -8.42 -4.25
N PRO A 71 17.76 -9.45 -4.05
CA PRO A 71 16.72 -9.79 -5.00
C PRO A 71 15.62 -8.73 -4.90
N SER A 72 15.30 -8.08 -6.00
CA SER A 72 14.23 -7.07 -6.06
C SER A 72 13.40 -7.29 -7.31
N TYR A 73 12.11 -6.99 -7.22
CA TYR A 73 11.26 -6.94 -8.40
C TYR A 73 11.48 -5.61 -9.12
N ARG A 74 11.54 -5.69 -10.46
CA ARG A 74 11.63 -4.53 -11.33
C ARG A 74 10.61 -4.62 -12.43
N GLU A 75 10.32 -3.48 -13.02
CA GLU A 75 9.49 -3.42 -14.19
C GLU A 75 10.06 -4.29 -15.32
N CYS A 76 9.20 -5.11 -15.91
CA CYS A 76 9.61 -5.95 -17.04
C CYS A 76 9.90 -5.07 -18.26
N HIS A 77 11.13 -5.09 -18.74
CA HIS A 77 11.59 -4.30 -19.88
C HIS A 77 10.92 -4.69 -21.21
N ASP A 78 10.46 -5.93 -21.36
CA ASP A 78 9.81 -6.39 -22.60
C ASP A 78 8.40 -5.87 -22.76
N CYS A 79 7.66 -5.70 -21.68
CA CYS A 79 6.27 -5.25 -21.69
C CYS A 79 6.04 -3.91 -20.97
N ASN A 80 7.07 -3.26 -20.47
CA ASN A 80 7.00 -2.00 -19.73
C ASN A 80 5.90 -2.04 -18.65
N GLY A 81 5.95 -3.07 -17.79
CA GLY A 81 5.01 -3.25 -16.69
C GLY A 81 3.58 -3.64 -17.06
N SER A 82 3.22 -3.69 -18.35
CA SER A 82 1.85 -4.03 -18.76
C SER A 82 1.48 -5.49 -18.48
N GLY A 83 2.46 -6.39 -18.56
CA GLY A 83 2.26 -7.84 -18.49
C GLY A 83 1.77 -8.47 -19.81
N ALA A 84 1.44 -7.64 -20.82
CA ALA A 84 0.99 -8.11 -22.12
C ALA A 84 2.15 -8.37 -23.07
N ALA A 85 2.00 -9.28 -24.01
CA ALA A 85 2.98 -9.53 -25.07
C ALA A 85 3.12 -8.28 -25.96
N LYS A 86 4.27 -8.15 -26.65
CA LYS A 86 4.49 -7.07 -27.61
C LYS A 86 3.39 -7.08 -28.68
N GLY A 87 2.77 -5.91 -28.91
CA GLY A 87 1.64 -5.78 -29.85
C GLY A 87 0.27 -6.12 -29.26
N SER A 88 0.20 -6.60 -28.04
CA SER A 88 -1.04 -6.83 -27.30
C SER A 88 -1.17 -5.81 -26.16
N SER A 89 -2.40 -5.53 -25.75
CA SER A 89 -2.70 -4.64 -24.62
C SER A 89 -3.70 -5.30 -23.67
N PRO A 90 -3.66 -4.93 -22.36
CA PRO A 90 -4.70 -5.36 -21.45
C PRO A 90 -6.07 -4.85 -21.91
N VAL A 91 -7.08 -5.71 -21.89
CA VAL A 91 -8.46 -5.36 -22.25
C VAL A 91 -9.32 -5.28 -21.00
N THR A 92 -10.36 -4.44 -21.04
CA THR A 92 -11.30 -4.32 -19.93
C THR A 92 -11.96 -5.66 -19.63
N CYS A 93 -12.01 -6.05 -18.38
CA CYS A 93 -12.65 -7.28 -17.95
C CYS A 93 -14.16 -7.20 -18.19
N SER A 94 -14.71 -8.08 -19.03
CA SER A 94 -16.14 -8.11 -19.35
C SER A 94 -17.01 -8.53 -18.17
N ASN A 95 -16.47 -9.31 -17.22
CA ASN A 95 -17.22 -9.80 -16.08
C ASN A 95 -17.54 -8.71 -15.04
N CYS A 96 -16.64 -7.74 -14.86
CA CYS A 96 -16.81 -6.64 -13.92
C CYS A 96 -16.81 -5.26 -14.59
N ASN A 97 -16.80 -5.22 -15.92
CA ASN A 97 -16.77 -3.97 -16.71
C ASN A 97 -15.69 -2.98 -16.23
N GLY A 98 -14.53 -3.51 -15.84
CA GLY A 98 -13.40 -2.70 -15.40
C GLY A 98 -13.40 -2.34 -13.91
N SER A 99 -14.46 -2.60 -13.15
CA SER A 99 -14.55 -2.23 -11.72
C SER A 99 -13.65 -3.06 -10.80
N GLY A 100 -13.20 -4.24 -11.24
CA GLY A 100 -12.42 -5.18 -10.42
C GLY A 100 -13.27 -5.94 -9.39
N GLN A 101 -14.53 -5.58 -9.22
CA GLN A 101 -15.45 -6.17 -8.24
C GLN A 101 -16.77 -6.54 -8.90
N VAL A 102 -17.41 -7.57 -8.39
CA VAL A 102 -18.77 -7.97 -8.78
C VAL A 102 -19.70 -7.85 -7.58
N ARG A 103 -20.91 -7.37 -7.82
CA ARG A 103 -21.94 -7.34 -6.79
C ARG A 103 -22.79 -8.59 -6.90
N MET A 104 -22.89 -9.32 -5.80
CA MET A 104 -23.80 -10.44 -5.67
C MET A 104 -24.92 -10.04 -4.70
N GLN A 105 -26.17 -10.14 -5.16
CA GLN A 105 -27.34 -9.97 -4.30
C GLN A 105 -27.73 -11.34 -3.73
N GLN A 106 -27.75 -11.44 -2.41
CA GLN A 106 -28.34 -12.57 -1.69
C GLN A 106 -29.49 -12.02 -0.82
N GLY A 107 -30.70 -12.15 -1.31
CA GLY A 107 -31.88 -11.60 -0.68
C GLY A 107 -31.81 -10.08 -0.58
N PHE A 108 -31.89 -9.53 0.63
CA PHE A 108 -31.83 -8.09 0.90
C PHE A 108 -30.40 -7.54 1.05
N PHE A 109 -29.39 -8.40 1.02
CA PHE A 109 -28.01 -8.00 1.21
C PHE A 109 -27.27 -7.97 -0.13
N SER A 110 -26.53 -6.88 -0.37
CA SER A 110 -25.61 -6.75 -1.50
C SER A 110 -24.17 -6.92 -1.00
N VAL A 111 -23.51 -7.98 -1.45
CA VAL A 111 -22.10 -8.26 -1.11
C VAL A 111 -21.25 -7.91 -2.30
N GLN A 112 -20.18 -7.13 -2.08
CA GLN A 112 -19.17 -6.87 -3.08
C GLN A 112 -18.05 -7.92 -2.93
N GLN A 113 -17.77 -8.62 -4.03
CA GLN A 113 -16.72 -9.62 -4.09
C GLN A 113 -15.70 -9.25 -5.17
N THR A 114 -14.42 -9.54 -4.92
CA THR A 114 -13.37 -9.40 -5.93
C THR A 114 -13.70 -10.22 -7.16
N CYS A 115 -13.62 -9.63 -8.33
CA CYS A 115 -13.86 -10.32 -9.59
C CYS A 115 -12.85 -11.47 -9.78
N SER A 116 -13.33 -12.71 -9.87
CA SER A 116 -12.49 -13.89 -10.01
C SER A 116 -11.77 -13.96 -11.36
N VAL A 117 -12.33 -13.34 -12.41
CA VAL A 117 -11.75 -13.35 -13.76
C VAL A 117 -10.50 -12.46 -13.85
N CYS A 118 -10.54 -11.26 -13.27
CA CYS A 118 -9.43 -10.32 -13.32
C CYS A 118 -8.70 -10.17 -11.97
N SER A 119 -9.09 -10.93 -10.96
CA SER A 119 -8.50 -10.87 -9.61
C SER A 119 -8.40 -9.43 -9.05
N GLY A 120 -9.41 -8.62 -9.32
CA GLY A 120 -9.49 -7.25 -8.82
C GLY A 120 -8.81 -6.18 -9.69
N THR A 121 -8.12 -6.55 -10.76
CA THR A 121 -7.39 -5.58 -11.61
C THR A 121 -8.30 -4.79 -12.56
N GLY A 122 -9.51 -5.27 -12.82
CA GLY A 122 -10.43 -4.69 -13.79
C GLY A 122 -10.06 -4.95 -15.25
N GLN A 123 -8.91 -5.56 -15.51
CA GLN A 123 -8.37 -5.82 -16.85
C GLN A 123 -7.95 -7.29 -16.98
N VAL A 124 -7.99 -7.80 -18.20
CA VAL A 124 -7.56 -9.16 -18.54
C VAL A 124 -6.52 -9.08 -19.66
N ILE A 125 -5.45 -9.86 -19.52
CA ILE A 125 -4.40 -9.98 -20.52
C ILE A 125 -4.65 -11.26 -21.30
N LYS A 126 -4.98 -11.15 -22.59
CA LYS A 126 -5.17 -12.31 -23.46
C LYS A 126 -3.83 -12.97 -23.78
N ASP A 127 -2.89 -12.18 -24.27
CA ASP A 127 -1.55 -12.65 -24.63
C ASP A 127 -0.56 -12.18 -23.58
N LYS A 128 -0.11 -13.09 -22.75
CA LYS A 128 0.81 -12.79 -21.65
C LYS A 128 2.23 -12.58 -22.16
N CYS A 129 2.92 -11.60 -21.63
CA CYS A 129 4.35 -11.41 -21.84
C CYS A 129 5.11 -12.67 -21.41
N ARG A 130 5.94 -13.22 -22.30
CA ARG A 130 6.70 -14.45 -22.05
C ARG A 130 7.73 -14.28 -20.93
N THR A 131 8.36 -13.11 -20.84
CA THR A 131 9.43 -12.81 -19.89
C THR A 131 8.92 -12.72 -18.46
N CYS A 132 7.78 -12.09 -18.22
CA CYS A 132 7.20 -11.92 -16.88
C CYS A 132 5.94 -12.77 -16.63
N SER A 133 5.53 -13.61 -17.59
CA SER A 133 4.35 -14.48 -17.49
C SER A 133 3.05 -13.73 -17.14
N GLY A 134 2.95 -12.46 -17.54
CA GLY A 134 1.78 -11.62 -17.31
C GLY A 134 1.83 -10.77 -16.04
N VAL A 135 2.86 -10.93 -15.22
CA VAL A 135 2.99 -10.18 -13.94
C VAL A 135 3.34 -8.70 -14.17
N GLY A 136 4.07 -8.40 -15.23
CA GLY A 136 4.58 -7.06 -15.51
C GLY A 136 5.88 -6.72 -14.77
N ALA A 137 6.36 -7.61 -13.91
CA ALA A 137 7.60 -7.46 -13.15
C ALA A 137 8.47 -8.70 -13.30
N ILE A 138 9.78 -8.51 -13.21
CA ILE A 138 10.78 -9.57 -13.21
C ILE A 138 11.62 -9.47 -11.94
N LYS A 139 12.07 -10.62 -11.43
CA LYS A 139 12.95 -10.68 -10.27
C LYS A 139 14.38 -10.62 -10.75
N GLU A 140 15.11 -9.60 -10.32
CA GLU A 140 16.52 -9.40 -10.63
C GLU A 140 17.34 -9.15 -9.37
N ASN A 141 18.62 -9.56 -9.41
CA ASN A 141 19.56 -9.23 -8.34
C ASN A 141 20.18 -7.86 -8.61
N LYS A 142 19.85 -6.88 -7.76
CA LYS A 142 20.45 -5.55 -7.81
C LYS A 142 21.67 -5.49 -6.90
N THR A 143 22.77 -4.96 -7.42
CA THR A 143 23.95 -4.63 -6.60
C THR A 143 23.86 -3.17 -6.19
N LEU A 144 23.82 -2.92 -4.89
CA LEU A 144 23.78 -1.59 -4.29
C LEU A 144 25.07 -1.33 -3.53
N SER A 145 25.58 -0.11 -3.65
CA SER A 145 26.70 0.36 -2.83
C SER A 145 26.13 1.11 -1.62
N VAL A 146 26.35 0.57 -0.44
CA VAL A 146 25.90 1.14 0.83
C VAL A 146 27.06 1.80 1.51
N ASN A 147 26.93 3.08 1.81
CA ASN A 147 27.91 3.82 2.60
C ASN A 147 27.49 3.80 4.07
N ILE A 148 28.32 3.18 4.90
CA ILE A 148 28.09 3.05 6.32
C ILE A 148 29.02 4.04 7.04
N PRO A 149 28.46 4.99 7.79
CA PRO A 149 29.26 5.96 8.52
C PRO A 149 30.08 5.30 9.64
N ALA A 150 31.13 5.97 10.08
CA ALA A 150 31.91 5.55 11.23
C ALA A 150 31.11 5.66 12.53
N GLY A 151 31.30 4.72 13.44
CA GLY A 151 30.68 4.74 14.76
C GLY A 151 29.26 4.16 14.79
N VAL A 152 28.90 3.29 13.85
CA VAL A 152 27.62 2.59 13.87
C VAL A 152 27.60 1.48 14.90
N ASP A 153 26.44 1.30 15.52
CA ASP A 153 26.22 0.27 16.53
C ASP A 153 25.38 -0.91 16.01
N ASN A 154 25.35 -1.97 16.81
CA ASN A 154 24.54 -3.14 16.53
C ASN A 154 23.06 -2.80 16.59
N GLY A 155 22.33 -3.04 15.50
CA GLY A 155 20.91 -2.72 15.36
C GLY A 155 20.63 -1.40 14.63
N ASP A 156 21.66 -0.60 14.34
CA ASP A 156 21.49 0.59 13.50
C ASP A 156 20.95 0.23 12.12
N LYS A 157 20.23 1.18 11.51
CA LYS A 157 19.60 0.98 10.20
C LYS A 157 19.96 2.11 9.25
N VAL A 158 20.52 1.76 8.11
CA VAL A 158 20.76 2.67 6.98
C VAL A 158 19.60 2.54 6.01
N ARG A 159 18.91 3.64 5.72
CA ARG A 159 17.80 3.69 4.77
C ARG A 159 18.30 4.07 3.39
N LEU A 160 17.94 3.27 2.40
CA LEU A 160 18.16 3.56 0.98
C LEU A 160 16.78 3.80 0.34
N SER A 161 16.47 5.05 0.04
CA SER A 161 15.16 5.44 -0.49
C SER A 161 14.94 4.92 -1.90
N GLY A 162 13.76 4.35 -2.15
CA GLY A 162 13.37 3.83 -3.46
C GLY A 162 14.03 2.51 -3.86
N GLU A 163 14.77 1.86 -2.95
CA GLU A 163 15.47 0.60 -3.19
C GLU A 163 14.72 -0.63 -2.66
N GLY A 164 13.48 -0.46 -2.22
CA GLY A 164 12.56 -1.52 -1.85
C GLY A 164 11.91 -2.19 -3.06
N GLU A 165 10.80 -2.87 -2.85
CA GLU A 165 10.07 -3.54 -3.92
C GLU A 165 9.41 -2.56 -4.89
N TRP A 166 9.43 -2.93 -6.16
CA TRP A 166 8.72 -2.21 -7.20
C TRP A 166 7.21 -2.44 -7.10
N GLN A 167 6.43 -1.40 -7.39
CA GLN A 167 4.98 -1.47 -7.43
C GLN A 167 4.46 -0.94 -8.76
N LYS A 168 3.63 -1.72 -9.45
CA LYS A 168 3.01 -1.32 -10.71
C LYS A 168 2.18 -0.06 -10.55
N GLY A 169 2.52 1.00 -11.32
CA GLY A 169 1.82 2.28 -11.29
C GLY A 169 2.00 3.08 -10.01
N GLY A 170 3.02 2.76 -9.21
CA GLY A 170 3.36 3.42 -7.96
C GLY A 170 4.85 3.69 -7.81
N GLN A 171 5.23 4.11 -6.61
CA GLN A 171 6.63 4.29 -6.23
C GLN A 171 7.17 3.02 -5.60
N SER A 172 8.46 2.73 -5.77
CA SER A 172 9.14 1.66 -5.04
C SER A 172 9.14 1.95 -3.54
N GLY A 173 9.19 0.89 -2.73
CA GLY A 173 9.47 0.98 -1.31
C GLY A 173 10.91 1.41 -1.02
N ASP A 174 11.30 1.38 0.25
CA ASP A 174 12.66 1.66 0.68
C ASP A 174 13.36 0.37 1.11
N LEU A 175 14.70 0.38 1.12
CA LEU A 175 15.51 -0.67 1.69
C LEU A 175 16.12 -0.20 3.01
N TYR A 176 15.91 -0.98 4.06
CA TYR A 176 16.54 -0.79 5.36
C TYR A 176 17.66 -1.82 5.53
N VAL A 177 18.89 -1.34 5.59
CA VAL A 177 20.06 -2.17 5.89
C VAL A 177 20.28 -2.15 7.40
N ALA A 178 19.94 -3.25 8.07
CA ALA A 178 20.16 -3.40 9.51
C ALA A 178 21.57 -3.93 9.75
N ILE A 179 22.31 -3.23 10.57
CA ILE A 179 23.73 -3.52 10.88
C ILE A 179 23.79 -4.51 12.03
N ARG A 180 24.60 -5.53 11.86
CA ARG A 180 25.04 -6.45 12.92
C ARG A 180 26.54 -6.36 13.06
N VAL A 181 26.98 -6.00 14.27
CA VAL A 181 28.41 -5.94 14.58
C VAL A 181 28.81 -7.27 15.19
N ASN A 182 29.74 -7.96 14.53
CA ASN A 182 30.36 -9.17 15.04
C ASN A 182 31.65 -8.80 15.75
N GLU A 183 31.90 -9.44 16.90
CA GLU A 183 33.11 -9.30 17.71
C GLU A 183 34.33 -9.86 16.99
#